data_25b23bff19b14f963f16a8893b059122
#
_entry.id   25b23bff19b14f963f16a8893b059122
#
_cell.length_a   1.000
_cell.length_b   1.000
_cell.length_c   1.000
_cell.angle_alpha   90.00
_cell.angle_beta   90.00
_cell.angle_gamma   90.00
#
_symmetry.space_group_name_H-M   'P 1'
#
loop_
_entity.id
_entity.type
_entity.pdbx_description
1 polymer ?
#
loop_
_entity_poly.entity_id
_entity_poly.type
_entity_poly.pdbx_seq_one_letter_code
_entity_poly.pdbx_strand_id
1 'polypeptide(L)'
;MAGITQKEGSVLFEGYCPETVDFLWGIRMNNNRDWFLEHKKDYVNHLYEPTKALGKDIAQMFLDKPGNLVKVSRIYRDARLHHPLPYKESLWICVRQDVEWWAENPCLYFEIRPEGISYGFFYYRPRPSVMEQIRKKIAENPKKFLKLIRDTEKATGLPITAELYKRPKEAPTKSLEPFYAWKGQIGCVVDEEFSENTFGPELGVRVCDFLKKLIPLYDFFNQFCV
;
A
#
# COMPACT_ATOMS: atom_id res chain seq x y z
N MET A 1 29.39 -11.20 30.29
CA MET A 1 28.70 -10.24 29.38
C MET A 1 28.66 -10.88 28.00
N ALA A 2 27.55 -11.53 27.67
CA ALA A 2 27.38 -12.14 26.35
C ALA A 2 26.64 -11.13 25.46
N GLY A 3 27.37 -10.64 24.44
CA GLY A 3 26.81 -9.75 23.44
C GLY A 3 25.77 -10.50 22.61
N ILE A 4 24.55 -10.03 22.63
CA ILE A 4 23.49 -10.45 21.72
C ILE A 4 23.81 -9.77 20.39
N THR A 5 24.46 -10.50 19.50
CA THR A 5 24.58 -10.12 18.08
C THR A 5 23.18 -10.24 17.48
N GLN A 6 22.51 -9.10 17.23
CA GLN A 6 21.32 -9.09 16.41
C GLN A 6 21.73 -9.55 15.01
N LYS A 7 21.21 -10.69 14.57
CA LYS A 7 21.29 -11.13 13.17
C LYS A 7 20.53 -10.13 12.31
N GLU A 8 21.24 -9.41 11.46
CA GLU A 8 20.64 -8.65 10.38
C GLU A 8 19.75 -9.57 9.54
N GLY A 9 18.48 -9.18 9.38
CA GLY A 9 17.61 -9.72 8.34
C GLY A 9 16.74 -10.92 8.69
N SER A 10 16.35 -11.16 9.95
CA SER A 10 15.29 -12.14 10.18
C SER A 10 13.93 -11.54 9.80
N VAL A 11 13.31 -12.04 8.72
CA VAL A 11 11.91 -11.79 8.39
C VAL A 11 11.06 -12.21 9.60
N LEU A 12 10.20 -11.28 10.08
CA LEU A 12 9.34 -11.53 11.23
C LEU A 12 8.00 -12.15 10.84
N PHE A 13 7.62 -11.97 9.58
CA PHE A 13 6.38 -12.49 9.04
C PHE A 13 6.53 -13.97 8.68
N GLU A 14 5.75 -14.82 9.32
CA GLU A 14 5.76 -16.27 9.12
C GLU A 14 4.67 -16.74 8.13
N GLY A 15 3.84 -15.81 7.64
CA GLY A 15 2.79 -16.09 6.68
C GLY A 15 1.37 -15.90 7.22
N TYR A 16 0.43 -15.93 6.31
CA TYR A 16 -0.98 -16.17 6.59
C TYR A 16 -1.28 -17.67 6.44
N CYS A 17 -2.47 -18.07 6.85
CA CYS A 17 -2.94 -19.45 6.79
C CYS A 17 -4.40 -19.51 6.32
N PRO A 18 -4.95 -20.69 5.99
CA PRO A 18 -6.36 -20.83 5.60
C PRO A 18 -7.34 -20.22 6.60
N GLU A 19 -7.07 -20.33 7.90
CA GLU A 19 -7.88 -19.76 8.97
C GLU A 19 -7.97 -18.22 8.89
N THR A 20 -6.98 -17.56 8.28
CA THR A 20 -7.05 -16.12 7.97
C THR A 20 -8.20 -15.82 7.01
N VAL A 21 -8.35 -16.64 5.97
CA VAL A 21 -9.40 -16.52 4.96
C VAL A 21 -10.77 -16.81 5.58
N ASP A 22 -10.85 -17.87 6.38
CA ASP A 22 -12.07 -18.26 7.09
C ASP A 22 -12.55 -17.14 8.02
N PHE A 23 -11.63 -16.51 8.77
CA PHE A 23 -11.97 -15.36 9.59
C PHE A 23 -12.48 -14.16 8.77
N LEU A 24 -11.81 -13.84 7.66
CA LEU A 24 -12.19 -12.70 6.80
C LEU A 24 -13.59 -12.91 6.17
N TRP A 25 -13.91 -14.08 5.70
CA TRP A 25 -15.26 -14.41 5.23
C TRP A 25 -16.26 -14.45 6.38
N GLY A 26 -15.88 -15.01 7.52
CA GLY A 26 -16.71 -15.06 8.72
C GLY A 26 -17.15 -13.68 9.19
N ILE A 27 -16.20 -12.71 9.31
CA ILE A 27 -16.53 -11.34 9.73
C ILE A 27 -17.37 -10.58 8.68
N ARG A 28 -17.21 -10.88 7.39
CA ARG A 28 -18.05 -10.31 6.33
C ARG A 28 -19.51 -10.77 6.46
N MET A 29 -19.71 -12.06 6.70
CA MET A 29 -21.04 -12.65 6.81
C MET A 29 -21.73 -12.34 8.15
N ASN A 30 -20.95 -12.12 9.21
CA ASN A 30 -21.44 -11.96 10.59
C ASN A 30 -20.86 -10.68 11.22
N ASN A 31 -21.00 -9.53 10.57
CA ASN A 31 -20.39 -8.28 11.02
C ASN A 31 -21.10 -7.68 12.23
N ASN A 32 -21.03 -8.36 13.37
CA ASN A 32 -21.62 -7.95 14.64
C ASN A 32 -20.67 -8.24 15.82
N ARG A 33 -20.99 -7.66 16.97
CA ARG A 33 -20.13 -7.71 18.15
C ARG A 33 -20.03 -9.11 18.75
N ASP A 34 -21.10 -9.85 18.80
CA ASP A 34 -21.14 -11.14 19.47
C ASP A 34 -20.29 -12.16 18.73
N TRP A 35 -20.48 -12.27 17.43
CA TRP A 35 -19.62 -13.10 16.57
C TRP A 35 -18.14 -12.72 16.67
N PHE A 36 -17.83 -11.43 16.65
CA PHE A 36 -16.44 -10.99 16.76
C PHE A 36 -15.82 -11.37 18.11
N LEU A 37 -16.55 -11.27 19.20
CA LEU A 37 -16.04 -11.65 20.53
C LEU A 37 -15.74 -13.15 20.62
N GLU A 38 -16.56 -13.99 20.02
CA GLU A 38 -16.33 -15.43 19.94
C GLU A 38 -15.07 -15.77 19.11
N HIS A 39 -14.84 -15.05 17.98
CA HIS A 39 -13.72 -15.28 17.06
C HIS A 39 -12.55 -14.32 17.27
N LYS A 40 -12.49 -13.63 18.40
CA LYS A 40 -11.44 -12.64 18.66
C LYS A 40 -10.04 -13.25 18.69
N LYS A 41 -9.91 -14.51 19.12
CA LYS A 41 -8.63 -15.22 19.11
C LYS A 41 -8.15 -15.49 17.69
N ASP A 42 -9.05 -15.89 16.80
CA ASP A 42 -8.75 -16.13 15.40
C ASP A 42 -8.31 -14.83 14.70
N TYR A 43 -9.02 -13.73 14.97
CA TYR A 43 -8.59 -12.40 14.53
C TYR A 43 -7.16 -12.08 14.96
N VAL A 44 -6.83 -12.26 16.23
CA VAL A 44 -5.52 -11.90 16.75
C VAL A 44 -4.44 -12.80 16.17
N ASN A 45 -4.64 -14.11 16.22
CA ASN A 45 -3.61 -15.07 15.87
C ASN A 45 -3.39 -15.23 14.37
N HIS A 46 -4.48 -15.23 13.58
CA HIS A 46 -4.41 -15.59 12.16
C HIS A 46 -4.44 -14.37 11.23
N LEU A 47 -4.86 -13.18 11.72
CA LEU A 47 -4.92 -11.99 10.89
C LEU A 47 -4.09 -10.83 11.44
N TYR A 48 -4.31 -10.42 12.69
CA TYR A 48 -3.73 -9.17 13.22
C TYR A 48 -2.23 -9.27 13.51
N GLU A 49 -1.78 -10.29 14.24
CA GLU A 49 -0.35 -10.46 14.56
C GLU A 49 0.48 -10.76 13.30
N PRO A 50 0.06 -11.62 12.35
CA PRO A 50 0.76 -11.76 11.09
C PRO A 50 0.86 -10.43 10.31
N THR A 51 -0.24 -9.66 10.22
CA THR A 51 -0.22 -8.36 9.54
C THR A 51 0.73 -7.37 10.24
N LYS A 52 0.81 -7.39 11.58
CA LYS A 52 1.79 -6.58 12.33
C LYS A 52 3.23 -7.01 12.06
N ALA A 53 3.47 -8.31 11.96
CA ALA A 53 4.80 -8.84 11.65
C ALA A 53 5.25 -8.36 10.27
N LEU A 54 4.39 -8.49 9.24
CA LEU A 54 4.65 -7.96 7.91
C LEU A 54 4.87 -6.43 7.93
N GLY A 55 4.09 -5.70 8.73
CA GLY A 55 4.27 -4.27 8.92
C GLY A 55 5.63 -3.90 9.50
N LYS A 56 6.19 -4.71 10.39
CA LYS A 56 7.54 -4.52 10.93
C LYS A 56 8.62 -4.80 9.86
N ASP A 57 8.44 -5.86 9.06
CA ASP A 57 9.37 -6.17 7.96
C ASP A 57 9.39 -5.05 6.92
N ILE A 58 8.20 -4.52 6.57
CA ILE A 58 8.10 -3.35 5.69
C ILE A 58 8.78 -2.12 6.34
N ALA A 59 8.62 -1.90 7.63
CA ALA A 59 9.21 -0.76 8.33
C ALA A 59 10.74 -0.77 8.30
N GLN A 60 11.38 -1.95 8.26
CA GLN A 60 12.83 -2.06 8.11
C GLN A 60 13.35 -1.37 6.84
N MET A 61 12.55 -1.35 5.78
CA MET A 61 12.92 -0.73 4.50
C MET A 61 12.99 0.80 4.55
N PHE A 62 12.45 1.41 5.62
CA PHE A 62 12.31 2.86 5.77
C PHE A 62 13.10 3.43 6.94
N LEU A 63 13.96 2.64 7.58
CA LEU A 63 14.79 3.09 8.71
C LEU A 63 15.66 4.31 8.35
N ASP A 64 16.19 4.34 7.13
CA ASP A 64 17.02 5.43 6.62
C ASP A 64 16.20 6.57 5.96
N LYS A 65 14.87 6.51 6.02
CA LYS A 65 13.96 7.47 5.39
C LYS A 65 13.09 8.17 6.45
N PRO A 66 13.61 9.20 7.12
CA PRO A 66 12.86 9.90 8.16
C PRO A 66 11.58 10.53 7.62
N GLY A 67 10.56 10.65 8.48
CA GLY A 67 9.25 11.19 8.11
C GLY A 67 8.25 10.17 7.55
N ASN A 68 8.69 8.94 7.23
CA ASN A 68 7.76 7.90 6.85
C ASN A 68 7.16 7.20 8.07
N LEU A 69 5.84 7.06 8.06
CA LEU A 69 5.07 6.32 9.06
C LEU A 69 4.58 5.01 8.45
N VAL A 70 4.90 3.89 9.09
CA VAL A 70 4.30 2.60 8.74
C VAL A 70 3.17 2.31 9.70
N LYS A 71 1.95 2.23 9.19
CA LYS A 71 0.74 2.06 9.98
C LYS A 71 0.00 0.78 9.58
N VAL A 72 -0.30 -0.05 10.58
CA VAL A 72 -1.21 -1.19 10.44
C VAL A 72 -2.61 -0.75 10.85
N SER A 73 -3.61 -1.06 10.05
CA SER A 73 -5.00 -0.69 10.33
C SER A 73 -5.56 -1.47 11.53
N ARG A 74 -6.55 -0.89 12.19
CA ARG A 74 -7.40 -1.60 13.16
C ARG A 74 -8.61 -2.18 12.44
N ILE A 75 -9.13 -3.29 12.93
CA ILE A 75 -10.34 -3.91 12.39
C ILE A 75 -11.59 -3.06 12.64
N TYR A 76 -11.59 -2.27 13.70
CA TYR A 76 -12.76 -1.44 14.05
C TYR A 76 -12.99 -0.33 13.04
N ARG A 77 -14.24 -0.15 12.63
CA ARG A 77 -14.71 1.02 11.86
C ARG A 77 -15.06 2.17 12.81
N ASP A 78 -15.07 3.38 12.29
CA ASP A 78 -15.65 4.52 13.00
C ASP A 78 -17.19 4.38 12.99
N ALA A 79 -17.76 4.10 14.15
CA ALA A 79 -19.19 3.86 14.30
C ALA A 79 -20.07 5.05 13.85
N ARG A 80 -19.52 6.26 13.84
CA ARG A 80 -20.21 7.46 13.37
C ARG A 80 -20.44 7.46 11.86
N LEU A 81 -19.56 6.79 11.12
CA LEU A 81 -19.54 6.80 9.65
C LEU A 81 -20.03 5.48 9.02
N HIS A 82 -20.04 4.39 9.79
CA HIS A 82 -20.20 3.04 9.24
C HIS A 82 -21.26 2.19 9.95
N HIS A 83 -22.26 2.82 10.59
CA HIS A 83 -23.38 2.08 11.15
C HIS A 83 -24.18 1.36 10.04
N PRO A 84 -24.60 0.09 10.22
CA PRO A 84 -24.48 -0.76 11.42
C PRO A 84 -23.26 -1.69 11.44
N LEU A 85 -22.31 -1.57 10.51
CA LEU A 85 -21.18 -2.51 10.36
C LEU A 85 -19.97 -2.08 11.19
N PRO A 86 -19.74 -2.64 12.42
CA PRO A 86 -18.72 -2.17 13.34
C PRO A 86 -17.30 -2.56 12.94
N TYR A 87 -17.11 -3.54 12.07
CA TYR A 87 -15.80 -4.06 11.71
C TYR A 87 -15.51 -3.90 10.22
N LYS A 88 -14.23 -3.75 9.89
CA LYS A 88 -13.71 -3.86 8.53
C LYS A 88 -13.63 -5.32 8.13
N GLU A 89 -13.74 -5.56 6.84
CA GLU A 89 -13.57 -6.87 6.22
C GLU A 89 -12.16 -7.05 5.63
N SER A 90 -11.29 -6.09 5.90
CA SER A 90 -9.88 -6.10 5.47
C SER A 90 -8.98 -5.48 6.51
N LEU A 91 -7.71 -5.88 6.49
CA LEU A 91 -6.64 -5.13 7.15
C LEU A 91 -5.63 -4.64 6.11
N TRP A 92 -5.04 -3.48 6.40
CA TRP A 92 -4.03 -2.89 5.54
C TRP A 92 -2.83 -2.38 6.34
N ILE A 93 -1.68 -2.36 5.66
CA ILE A 93 -0.46 -1.70 6.06
C ILE A 93 -0.26 -0.55 5.08
N CYS A 94 0.09 0.63 5.58
CA CYS A 94 0.33 1.81 4.74
C CYS A 94 1.63 2.49 5.17
N VAL A 95 2.52 2.71 4.20
CA VAL A 95 3.71 3.55 4.35
C VAL A 95 3.40 4.90 3.71
N ARG A 96 3.47 5.95 4.49
CA ARG A 96 3.15 7.32 4.05
C ARG A 96 3.90 8.35 4.87
N GLN A 97 3.91 9.59 4.44
CA GLN A 97 4.33 10.70 5.30
C GLN A 97 3.35 10.89 6.44
N ASP A 98 3.84 11.37 7.58
CA ASP A 98 3.00 11.72 8.73
C ASP A 98 2.36 13.09 8.52
N VAL A 99 1.29 13.10 7.71
CA VAL A 99 0.54 14.30 7.33
C VAL A 99 -0.94 14.12 7.67
N GLU A 100 -1.64 15.23 7.88
CA GLU A 100 -3.04 15.22 8.33
C GLU A 100 -3.98 14.57 7.29
N TRP A 101 -3.85 14.97 6.03
CA TRP A 101 -4.72 14.52 4.92
C TRP A 101 -4.11 13.35 4.14
N TRP A 102 -3.87 12.24 4.85
CA TRP A 102 -3.18 11.08 4.28
C TRP A 102 -3.79 10.52 2.98
N ALA A 103 -5.12 10.61 2.79
CA ALA A 103 -5.80 10.11 1.57
C ALA A 103 -5.50 10.95 0.32
N GLU A 104 -4.97 12.16 0.51
CA GLU A 104 -4.57 13.09 -0.56
C GLU A 104 -3.07 13.00 -0.87
N ASN A 105 -2.38 12.05 -0.25
CA ASN A 105 -0.94 11.85 -0.39
C ASN A 105 -0.62 10.43 -0.90
N PRO A 106 0.55 10.24 -1.56
CA PRO A 106 0.95 8.94 -2.06
C PRO A 106 1.26 7.98 -0.92
N CYS A 107 1.05 6.69 -1.15
CA CYS A 107 1.44 5.64 -0.22
C CYS A 107 1.97 4.39 -0.92
N LEU A 108 2.80 3.64 -0.20
CA LEU A 108 2.99 2.23 -0.45
C LEU A 108 2.09 1.45 0.50
N TYR A 109 1.46 0.40 0.03
CA TYR A 109 0.50 -0.33 0.85
C TYR A 109 0.53 -1.83 0.61
N PHE A 110 -0.03 -2.55 1.57
CA PHE A 110 -0.46 -3.93 1.49
C PHE A 110 -1.87 -4.02 2.09
N GLU A 111 -2.77 -4.76 1.48
CA GLU A 111 -4.11 -5.05 2.00
C GLU A 111 -4.42 -6.53 1.84
N ILE A 112 -5.03 -7.10 2.87
CA ILE A 112 -5.61 -8.45 2.85
C ILE A 112 -7.11 -8.36 3.07
N ARG A 113 -7.89 -9.00 2.22
CA ARG A 113 -9.36 -9.01 2.20
C ARG A 113 -9.88 -10.40 1.86
N PRO A 114 -11.18 -10.71 2.01
CA PRO A 114 -11.72 -12.05 1.77
C PRO A 114 -11.41 -12.64 0.39
N GLU A 115 -11.30 -11.80 -0.64
CA GLU A 115 -11.02 -12.21 -2.02
C GLU A 115 -9.55 -12.51 -2.29
N GLY A 116 -8.63 -11.94 -1.47
CA GLY A 116 -7.21 -12.06 -1.72
C GLY A 116 -6.40 -10.92 -1.10
N ILE A 117 -5.28 -10.63 -1.73
CA ILE A 117 -4.34 -9.59 -1.29
C ILE A 117 -4.10 -8.57 -2.39
N SER A 118 -3.79 -7.34 -1.98
CA SER A 118 -3.38 -6.28 -2.89
C SER A 118 -2.22 -5.49 -2.29
N TYR A 119 -1.21 -5.13 -3.10
CA TYR A 119 -0.08 -4.34 -2.62
C TYR A 119 0.59 -3.56 -3.74
N GLY A 120 1.21 -2.46 -3.38
CA GLY A 120 1.89 -1.63 -4.35
C GLY A 120 1.99 -0.16 -3.96
N PHE A 121 2.11 0.67 -4.97
CA PHE A 121 2.06 2.12 -4.87
C PHE A 121 0.68 2.61 -5.27
N PHE A 122 0.12 3.57 -4.49
CA PHE A 122 -1.16 4.18 -4.81
C PHE A 122 -1.21 5.65 -4.37
N TYR A 123 -1.75 6.50 -5.25
CA TYR A 123 -2.02 7.90 -4.98
C TYR A 123 -3.49 8.19 -5.30
N TYR A 124 -4.35 8.15 -4.27
CA TYR A 124 -5.79 8.08 -4.43
C TYR A 124 -6.40 9.36 -4.97
N ARG A 125 -6.27 10.46 -4.22
CA ARG A 125 -6.92 11.75 -4.53
C ARG A 125 -5.95 12.92 -4.43
N PRO A 126 -4.95 13.04 -5.32
CA PRO A 126 -4.11 14.22 -5.34
C PRO A 126 -4.96 15.48 -5.57
N ARG A 127 -4.68 16.53 -4.82
CA ARG A 127 -5.35 17.83 -5.05
C ARG A 127 -5.03 18.35 -6.46
N PRO A 128 -5.96 19.03 -7.13
CA PRO A 128 -5.68 19.62 -8.45
C PRO A 128 -4.45 20.53 -8.48
N SER A 129 -4.22 21.32 -7.40
CA SER A 129 -3.04 22.16 -7.24
C SER A 129 -1.73 21.37 -7.15
N VAL A 130 -1.77 20.21 -6.51
CA VAL A 130 -0.62 19.28 -6.42
C VAL A 130 -0.34 18.66 -7.78
N MET A 131 -1.38 18.25 -8.52
CA MET A 131 -1.23 17.74 -9.89
C MET A 131 -0.62 18.78 -10.84
N GLU A 132 -0.89 20.08 -10.63
CA GLU A 132 -0.21 21.15 -11.37
C GLU A 132 1.28 21.23 -11.05
N GLN A 133 1.65 21.12 -9.77
CA GLN A 133 3.06 21.11 -9.36
C GLN A 133 3.79 19.89 -9.93
N ILE A 134 3.14 18.72 -9.91
CA ILE A 134 3.67 17.49 -10.51
C ILE A 134 3.93 17.70 -12.01
N ARG A 135 2.97 18.27 -12.77
CA ARG A 135 3.15 18.56 -14.21
C ARG A 135 4.31 19.53 -14.46
N LYS A 136 4.42 20.59 -13.66
CA LYS A 136 5.56 21.53 -13.76
C LYS A 136 6.88 20.80 -13.53
N LYS A 137 6.95 19.93 -12.50
CA LYS A 137 8.14 19.16 -12.19
C LYS A 137 8.52 18.17 -13.29
N ILE A 138 7.53 17.54 -13.90
CA ILE A 138 7.72 16.67 -15.07
C ILE A 138 8.27 17.47 -16.27
N ALA A 139 7.73 18.67 -16.51
CA ALA A 139 8.18 19.54 -17.58
C ALA A 139 9.61 20.10 -17.40
N GLU A 140 10.05 20.29 -16.15
CA GLU A 140 11.44 20.72 -15.86
C GLU A 140 12.49 19.69 -16.29
N ASN A 141 12.18 18.40 -16.15
CA ASN A 141 13.10 17.34 -16.54
C ASN A 141 12.37 16.11 -17.11
N PRO A 142 11.83 16.21 -18.33
CA PRO A 142 11.05 15.14 -18.97
C PRO A 142 11.82 13.82 -19.07
N LYS A 143 13.11 13.89 -19.43
CA LYS A 143 13.95 12.69 -19.62
C LYS A 143 14.10 11.91 -18.32
N LYS A 144 14.32 12.61 -17.19
CA LYS A 144 14.46 11.98 -15.87
C LYS A 144 13.15 11.31 -15.45
N PHE A 145 12.01 11.99 -15.63
CA PHE A 145 10.70 11.43 -15.29
C PHE A 145 10.35 10.22 -16.16
N LEU A 146 10.52 10.32 -17.49
CA LEU A 146 10.26 9.21 -18.41
C LEU A 146 11.18 8.00 -18.12
N LYS A 147 12.41 8.26 -17.69
CA LYS A 147 13.31 7.19 -17.23
C LYS A 147 12.77 6.54 -15.97
N LEU A 148 12.34 7.31 -14.98
CA LEU A 148 11.76 6.80 -13.73
C LEU A 148 10.56 5.87 -14.02
N ILE A 149 9.64 6.30 -14.87
CA ILE A 149 8.47 5.49 -15.25
C ILE A 149 8.91 4.17 -15.88
N ARG A 150 9.76 4.21 -16.91
CA ARG A 150 10.25 3.00 -17.61
C ARG A 150 11.00 2.05 -16.68
N ASP A 151 11.87 2.59 -15.83
CA ASP A 151 12.66 1.77 -14.90
C ASP A 151 11.73 1.11 -13.87
N THR A 152 10.70 1.81 -13.38
CA THR A 152 9.69 1.26 -12.47
C THR A 152 8.88 0.16 -13.15
N GLU A 153 8.33 0.41 -14.33
CA GLU A 153 7.55 -0.59 -15.07
C GLU A 153 8.40 -1.83 -15.43
N LYS A 154 9.65 -1.62 -15.82
CA LYS A 154 10.59 -2.72 -16.09
C LYS A 154 10.89 -3.54 -14.82
N ALA A 155 11.10 -2.86 -13.68
CA ALA A 155 11.45 -3.53 -12.42
C ALA A 155 10.27 -4.30 -11.83
N THR A 156 9.06 -3.75 -11.95
CA THR A 156 7.83 -4.36 -11.42
C THR A 156 7.18 -5.37 -12.37
N GLY A 157 7.40 -5.21 -13.68
CA GLY A 157 6.68 -5.94 -14.73
C GLY A 157 5.24 -5.45 -14.93
N LEU A 158 4.84 -4.34 -14.28
CA LEU A 158 3.48 -3.81 -14.31
C LEU A 158 3.47 -2.36 -14.82
N PRO A 159 2.43 -1.94 -15.58
CA PRO A 159 2.27 -0.56 -15.99
C PRO A 159 1.86 0.33 -14.80
N ILE A 160 2.22 1.60 -14.88
CA ILE A 160 1.65 2.62 -13.99
C ILE A 160 0.34 3.10 -14.58
N THR A 161 -0.75 2.92 -13.86
CA THR A 161 -2.12 3.31 -14.25
C THR A 161 -2.55 4.59 -13.55
N ALA A 162 -3.55 5.27 -14.11
CA ALA A 162 -4.17 6.45 -13.50
C ALA A 162 -5.61 6.65 -13.99
N GLU A 163 -6.43 7.33 -13.18
CA GLU A 163 -7.66 7.95 -13.66
C GLU A 163 -7.29 9.15 -14.54
N LEU A 164 -7.95 9.27 -15.71
CA LEU A 164 -7.62 10.29 -16.70
C LEU A 164 -8.68 11.40 -16.75
N TYR A 165 -8.25 12.63 -17.04
CA TYR A 165 -9.15 13.70 -17.42
C TYR A 165 -9.78 13.42 -18.79
N LYS A 166 -11.07 13.68 -18.94
CA LYS A 166 -11.76 13.64 -20.26
C LYS A 166 -11.21 14.67 -21.24
N ARG A 167 -10.75 15.80 -20.73
CA ARG A 167 -10.10 16.88 -21.48
C ARG A 167 -8.78 17.20 -20.79
N PRO A 168 -7.70 16.54 -21.16
CA PRO A 168 -6.39 16.78 -20.56
C PRO A 168 -5.86 18.16 -20.94
N LYS A 169 -4.95 18.67 -20.09
CA LYS A 169 -4.18 19.87 -20.46
C LYS A 169 -3.18 19.54 -21.55
N GLU A 170 -2.88 20.55 -22.37
CA GLU A 170 -1.85 20.47 -23.39
C GLU A 170 -0.48 20.19 -22.75
N ALA A 171 0.20 19.20 -23.29
CA ALA A 171 1.53 18.82 -22.83
C ALA A 171 2.62 19.54 -23.63
N PRO A 172 3.76 19.92 -23.03
CA PRO A 172 4.82 20.59 -23.75
C PRO A 172 5.48 19.71 -24.82
N THR A 173 5.34 18.40 -24.73
CA THR A 173 5.85 17.43 -25.72
C THR A 173 4.91 16.23 -25.83
N LYS A 174 4.87 15.60 -26.99
CA LYS A 174 4.06 14.42 -27.27
C LYS A 174 4.34 13.27 -26.29
N SER A 175 5.58 13.09 -25.86
CA SER A 175 5.96 12.04 -24.91
C SER A 175 5.39 12.24 -23.50
N LEU A 176 4.92 13.45 -23.17
CA LEU A 176 4.33 13.78 -21.88
C LEU A 176 2.79 13.77 -21.88
N GLU A 177 2.15 13.68 -23.05
CA GLU A 177 0.68 13.70 -23.18
C GLU A 177 -0.02 12.68 -22.24
N PRO A 178 0.43 11.41 -22.12
CA PRO A 178 -0.21 10.45 -21.23
C PRO A 178 -0.23 10.91 -19.78
N PHE A 179 0.85 11.51 -19.30
CA PHE A 179 1.02 11.95 -17.91
C PHE A 179 0.29 13.26 -17.61
N TYR A 180 0.11 14.12 -18.62
CA TYR A 180 -0.70 15.33 -18.51
C TYR A 180 -2.19 15.03 -18.42
N ALA A 181 -2.62 13.87 -18.92
CA ALA A 181 -3.97 13.36 -18.76
C ALA A 181 -4.26 12.80 -17.35
N TRP A 182 -3.27 12.52 -16.52
CA TRP A 182 -3.49 11.99 -15.18
C TRP A 182 -4.30 12.94 -14.31
N LYS A 183 -5.34 12.40 -13.67
CA LYS A 183 -6.24 13.11 -12.75
C LYS A 183 -6.02 12.66 -11.30
N GLY A 184 -5.93 11.36 -11.06
CA GLY A 184 -5.77 10.74 -9.75
C GLY A 184 -5.77 9.23 -9.87
N GLN A 185 -5.89 8.52 -8.75
CA GLN A 185 -5.81 7.05 -8.69
C GLN A 185 -4.57 6.51 -9.43
N ILE A 186 -3.43 7.21 -9.23
CA ILE A 186 -2.16 6.80 -9.84
C ILE A 186 -1.66 5.59 -9.08
N GLY A 187 -1.46 4.47 -9.78
CA GLY A 187 -1.09 3.22 -9.12
C GLY A 187 -0.19 2.31 -9.95
N CYS A 188 0.61 1.54 -9.24
CA CYS A 188 1.31 0.36 -9.73
C CYS A 188 1.08 -0.74 -8.68
N VAL A 189 0.14 -1.64 -8.97
CA VAL A 189 -0.50 -2.48 -7.95
C VAL A 189 -0.54 -3.92 -8.43
N VAL A 190 -0.19 -4.84 -7.54
CA VAL A 190 -0.51 -6.26 -7.65
C VAL A 190 -1.83 -6.50 -6.94
N ASP A 191 -2.72 -7.25 -7.57
CA ASP A 191 -3.99 -7.70 -7.02
C ASP A 191 -4.14 -9.18 -7.36
N GLU A 192 -4.17 -10.05 -6.34
CA GLU A 192 -4.19 -11.50 -6.54
C GLU A 192 -5.14 -12.19 -5.56
N GLU A 193 -5.82 -13.22 -6.04
CA GLU A 193 -6.65 -14.12 -5.23
C GLU A 193 -5.77 -15.00 -4.34
N PHE A 194 -6.36 -15.58 -3.30
CA PHE A 194 -5.65 -16.53 -2.45
C PHE A 194 -5.24 -17.78 -3.23
N SER A 195 -4.01 -18.20 -3.01
CA SER A 195 -3.42 -19.42 -3.56
C SER A 195 -2.38 -19.96 -2.56
N GLU A 196 -1.80 -21.10 -2.81
CA GLU A 196 -0.72 -21.65 -1.98
C GLU A 196 0.44 -20.64 -1.82
N ASN A 197 0.71 -19.81 -2.84
CA ASN A 197 1.75 -18.79 -2.81
C ASN A 197 1.41 -17.56 -1.94
N THR A 198 0.18 -17.43 -1.46
CA THR A 198 -0.24 -16.36 -0.56
C THR A 198 -0.14 -16.73 0.91
N PHE A 199 0.15 -17.99 1.19
CA PHE A 199 0.41 -18.49 2.54
C PHE A 199 1.93 -18.69 2.73
N GLY A 200 2.36 -18.67 3.99
CA GLY A 200 3.75 -18.85 4.33
C GLY A 200 4.63 -17.58 4.24
N PRO A 201 5.90 -17.68 4.67
CA PRO A 201 6.81 -16.54 4.82
C PRO A 201 7.26 -15.92 3.49
N GLU A 202 7.20 -16.66 2.39
CA GLU A 202 7.61 -16.21 1.06
C GLU A 202 6.77 -15.03 0.57
N LEU A 203 5.51 -14.91 1.01
CA LEU A 203 4.68 -13.75 0.72
C LEU A 203 5.32 -12.46 1.24
N GLY A 204 5.84 -12.48 2.47
CA GLY A 204 6.49 -11.30 3.07
C GLY A 204 7.70 -10.83 2.28
N VAL A 205 8.53 -11.78 1.85
CA VAL A 205 9.70 -11.50 0.98
C VAL A 205 9.24 -10.88 -0.34
N ARG A 206 8.26 -11.49 -1.01
CA ARG A 206 7.73 -11.03 -2.29
C ARG A 206 7.13 -9.62 -2.20
N VAL A 207 6.33 -9.36 -1.17
CA VAL A 207 5.75 -8.03 -0.91
C VAL A 207 6.85 -6.99 -0.68
N CYS A 208 7.80 -7.26 0.21
CA CYS A 208 8.90 -6.34 0.50
C CYS A 208 9.74 -6.06 -0.75
N ASP A 209 10.07 -7.07 -1.53
CA ASP A 209 10.88 -6.89 -2.74
C ASP A 209 10.13 -6.11 -3.83
N PHE A 210 8.81 -6.31 -3.94
CA PHE A 210 7.99 -5.52 -4.86
C PHE A 210 7.91 -4.06 -4.41
N LEU A 211 7.63 -3.80 -3.14
CA LEU A 211 7.57 -2.44 -2.60
C LEU A 211 8.91 -1.70 -2.71
N LYS A 212 10.04 -2.37 -2.54
CA LYS A 212 11.39 -1.77 -2.76
C LYS A 212 11.54 -1.22 -4.17
N LYS A 213 11.03 -1.93 -5.19
CA LYS A 213 11.08 -1.46 -6.59
C LYS A 213 10.27 -0.20 -6.83
N LEU A 214 9.28 0.07 -5.99
CA LEU A 214 8.39 1.23 -6.06
C LEU A 214 8.88 2.45 -5.27
N ILE A 215 9.90 2.30 -4.41
CA ILE A 215 10.43 3.39 -3.60
C ILE A 215 10.83 4.61 -4.45
N PRO A 216 11.52 4.48 -5.60
CA PRO A 216 11.86 5.66 -6.42
C PRO A 216 10.63 6.42 -6.95
N LEU A 217 9.55 5.70 -7.28
CA LEU A 217 8.28 6.30 -7.69
C LEU A 217 7.60 7.00 -6.51
N TYR A 218 7.54 6.34 -5.36
CA TYR A 218 7.01 6.90 -4.13
C TYR A 218 7.76 8.17 -3.73
N ASP A 219 9.10 8.16 -3.74
CA ASP A 219 9.94 9.31 -3.43
C ASP A 219 9.71 10.49 -4.39
N PHE A 220 9.45 10.21 -5.67
CA PHE A 220 9.10 11.26 -6.63
C PHE A 220 7.80 11.96 -6.26
N PHE A 221 6.74 11.22 -5.96
CA PHE A 221 5.45 11.81 -5.61
C PHE A 221 5.43 12.40 -4.18
N ASN A 222 6.23 11.86 -3.29
CA ASN A 222 6.30 12.28 -1.89
C ASN A 222 6.85 13.71 -1.70
N GLN A 223 7.56 14.26 -2.72
CA GLN A 223 8.00 15.67 -2.73
C GLN A 223 6.84 16.66 -2.71
N PHE A 224 5.62 16.23 -3.02
CA PHE A 224 4.43 17.06 -3.14
C PHE A 224 3.41 16.82 -2.02
N CYS A 225 3.79 16.11 -0.97
CA CYS A 225 2.95 15.92 0.21
C CYS A 225 2.59 17.25 0.86
N VAL A 226 1.33 17.38 1.28
CA VAL A 226 0.74 18.59 1.88
C VAL A 226 0.10 18.29 3.21
#